data_3a9cb33814a07619c8ee4450e4fb2716
#
_entry.id   3a9cb33814a07619c8ee4450e4fb2716
#
_cell.length_a   1.000
_cell.length_b   1.000
_cell.length_c   1.000
_cell.angle_alpha   90.00
_cell.angle_beta   90.00
_cell.angle_gamma   90.00
#
_symmetry.space_group_name_H-M   'P 1'
#
loop_
_entity.id
_entity.type
_entity.pdbx_description
1 polymer ?
#
loop_
_entity_poly.entity_id
_entity_poly.type
_entity_poly.pdbx_seq_one_letter_code
_entity_poly.pdbx_strand_id
1 'polypeptide(L)'
;MEEQLCLRFNVCGPGKEWQIRVKRGKKIAVGILSAAVVVLLFAVLQRLVQPKYADDILEGNFTAEYYQETTRHDVLMIGDCEVYENFDPIYLWKNYGITSYIRGNAQQLTWQSYYMLEDTLKYEKPKLVVYNVQALTHGEPQKEEYNRMTLDGMKWSKTKWNAINASMCKGENMLDYIFPILRYHSRITSLSRSDLTYFASARKVTHNGYYMRIDVLPASESDVADPTWLLGKQNSTKNSAGEDMSGADTAGEE
;
A
#
# COMPACT_ATOMS: atom_id res chain seq x y z
N MET A 1 50.52 -39.28 -42.47
CA MET A 1 50.86 -40.12 -41.27
C MET A 1 50.06 -39.74 -40.03
N GLU A 2 49.58 -38.47 -39.91
CA GLU A 2 48.78 -38.04 -38.75
C GLU A 2 47.34 -38.54 -38.73
N GLU A 3 46.69 -38.73 -39.92
CA GLU A 3 45.30 -39.26 -39.96
C GLU A 3 45.16 -40.72 -39.53
N GLN A 4 46.18 -41.53 -39.73
CA GLN A 4 46.16 -42.96 -39.32
C GLN A 4 46.40 -43.17 -37.83
N LEU A 5 46.99 -42.20 -37.13
CA LEU A 5 47.20 -42.29 -35.68
C LEU A 5 45.92 -41.92 -34.87
N CYS A 6 45.06 -41.12 -35.43
CA CYS A 6 43.79 -40.71 -34.83
C CYS A 6 42.79 -41.86 -34.69
N LEU A 7 42.81 -42.80 -35.62
CA LEU A 7 41.92 -43.99 -35.63
C LEU A 7 42.32 -45.08 -34.63
N ARG A 8 43.54 -45.05 -34.10
CA ARG A 8 44.07 -46.11 -33.24
C ARG A 8 43.96 -45.83 -31.74
N PHE A 9 43.71 -44.57 -31.33
CA PHE A 9 43.70 -44.19 -29.90
C PHE A 9 42.45 -43.42 -29.45
N ASN A 10 41.45 -43.23 -30.29
CA ASN A 10 40.23 -42.47 -29.93
C ASN A 10 40.53 -41.08 -29.31
N VAL A 11 41.66 -40.44 -29.63
CA VAL A 11 42.13 -39.14 -29.11
C VAL A 11 41.83 -38.03 -30.12
N CYS A 12 40.73 -38.15 -30.89
CA CYS A 12 40.23 -37.02 -31.64
C CYS A 12 39.58 -36.05 -30.68
N GLY A 13 40.21 -34.92 -30.43
CA GLY A 13 39.61 -33.81 -29.72
C GLY A 13 38.27 -33.43 -30.36
N PRO A 14 37.36 -32.75 -29.61
CA PRO A 14 36.01 -32.46 -30.08
C PRO A 14 36.04 -31.73 -31.40
N GLY A 15 35.34 -32.28 -32.42
CA GLY A 15 35.30 -31.74 -33.77
C GLY A 15 34.86 -30.28 -33.82
N LYS A 16 35.22 -29.59 -34.91
CA LYS A 16 34.88 -28.15 -35.11
C LYS A 16 33.41 -27.82 -34.82
N GLU A 17 32.49 -28.71 -35.19
CA GLU A 17 31.05 -28.53 -34.92
C GLU A 17 30.72 -28.51 -33.42
N TRP A 18 31.33 -29.38 -32.62
CA TRP A 18 31.16 -29.40 -31.19
C TRP A 18 31.69 -28.10 -30.54
N GLN A 19 32.85 -27.60 -31.01
CA GLN A 19 33.40 -26.32 -30.52
C GLN A 19 32.50 -25.13 -30.89
N ILE A 20 31.92 -25.13 -32.10
CA ILE A 20 30.97 -24.10 -32.54
C ILE A 20 29.70 -24.15 -31.67
N ARG A 21 29.17 -25.33 -31.39
CA ARG A 21 27.99 -25.55 -30.57
C ARG A 21 28.21 -25.08 -29.14
N VAL A 22 29.36 -25.41 -28.52
CA VAL A 22 29.74 -24.97 -27.19
C VAL A 22 29.93 -23.45 -27.14
N LYS A 23 30.59 -22.84 -28.14
CA LYS A 23 30.74 -21.38 -28.20
C LYS A 23 29.39 -20.67 -28.36
N ARG A 24 28.46 -21.20 -29.13
CA ARG A 24 27.09 -20.69 -29.32
C ARG A 24 26.30 -20.81 -28.01
N GLY A 25 26.38 -21.96 -27.33
CA GLY A 25 25.76 -22.18 -26.03
C GLY A 25 26.25 -21.20 -24.97
N LYS A 26 27.55 -20.95 -24.89
CA LYS A 26 28.13 -19.94 -23.97
C LYS A 26 27.63 -18.52 -24.27
N LYS A 27 27.52 -18.10 -25.52
CA LYS A 27 26.98 -16.79 -25.89
C LYS A 27 25.52 -16.65 -25.51
N ILE A 28 24.70 -17.67 -25.71
CA ILE A 28 23.30 -17.70 -25.30
C ILE A 28 23.19 -17.60 -23.77
N ALA A 29 23.98 -18.38 -23.03
CA ALA A 29 23.99 -18.35 -21.57
C ALA A 29 24.40 -16.98 -21.03
N VAL A 30 25.42 -16.34 -21.61
CA VAL A 30 25.83 -14.96 -21.25
C VAL A 30 24.69 -13.98 -21.55
N GLY A 31 24.02 -14.11 -22.72
CA GLY A 31 22.88 -13.26 -23.07
C GLY A 31 21.72 -13.39 -22.07
N ILE A 32 21.36 -14.62 -21.69
CA ILE A 32 20.31 -14.88 -20.68
C ILE A 32 20.72 -14.30 -19.31
N LEU A 33 21.95 -14.50 -18.91
CA LEU A 33 22.45 -13.96 -17.62
C LEU A 33 22.44 -12.43 -17.63
N SER A 34 22.86 -11.79 -18.72
CA SER A 34 22.82 -10.33 -18.86
C SER A 34 21.39 -9.80 -18.78
N ALA A 35 20.44 -10.45 -19.47
CA ALA A 35 19.02 -10.09 -19.41
C ALA A 35 18.47 -10.25 -17.99
N ALA A 36 18.80 -11.34 -17.31
CA ALA A 36 18.37 -11.56 -15.91
C ALA A 36 18.92 -10.49 -14.96
N VAL A 37 20.18 -10.06 -15.14
CA VAL A 37 20.77 -8.97 -14.36
C VAL A 37 20.05 -7.65 -14.61
N VAL A 38 19.73 -7.33 -15.86
CA VAL A 38 18.97 -6.10 -16.18
C VAL A 38 17.59 -6.11 -15.55
N VAL A 39 16.86 -7.23 -15.63
CA VAL A 39 15.55 -7.39 -15.01
C VAL A 39 15.63 -7.24 -13.48
N LEU A 40 16.65 -7.83 -12.87
CA LEU A 40 16.87 -7.70 -11.42
C LEU A 40 17.15 -6.25 -11.02
N LEU A 41 18.05 -5.58 -11.72
CA LEU A 41 18.35 -4.17 -11.45
C LEU A 41 17.12 -3.28 -11.61
N PHE A 42 16.31 -3.53 -12.63
CA PHE A 42 15.06 -2.83 -12.83
C PHE A 42 14.06 -3.09 -11.69
N ALA A 43 13.92 -4.34 -11.23
CA ALA A 43 13.06 -4.68 -10.10
C ALA A 43 13.53 -4.01 -8.80
N VAL A 44 14.84 -3.99 -8.55
CA VAL A 44 15.43 -3.28 -7.40
C VAL A 44 15.13 -1.78 -7.48
N LEU A 45 15.33 -1.17 -8.65
CA LEU A 45 15.07 0.25 -8.85
C LEU A 45 13.58 0.59 -8.63
N GLN A 46 12.67 -0.21 -9.18
CA GLN A 46 11.24 -0.06 -8.97
C GLN A 46 10.89 -0.08 -7.48
N ARG A 47 11.42 -1.08 -6.77
CA ARG A 47 11.19 -1.20 -5.32
C ARG A 47 11.80 -0.04 -4.55
N LEU A 48 12.95 0.49 -4.98
CA LEU A 48 13.65 1.59 -4.32
C LEU A 48 12.84 2.89 -4.41
N VAL A 49 12.33 3.24 -5.60
CA VAL A 49 11.58 4.49 -5.81
C VAL A 49 10.17 4.46 -5.24
N GLN A 50 9.59 3.28 -5.02
CA GLN A 50 8.26 3.18 -4.40
C GLN A 50 8.30 3.74 -2.98
N PRO A 51 7.40 4.66 -2.58
CA PRO A 51 7.34 5.20 -1.24
C PRO A 51 7.26 4.10 -0.17
N LYS A 52 8.00 4.28 0.92
CA LYS A 52 7.96 3.37 2.07
C LYS A 52 7.04 3.87 3.17
N TYR A 53 6.56 5.13 3.07
CA TYR A 53 5.70 5.77 4.06
C TYR A 53 6.24 5.66 5.49
N ALA A 54 7.58 5.69 5.62
CA ALA A 54 8.23 5.41 6.89
C ALA A 54 8.48 6.67 7.72
N ASP A 55 8.56 7.83 7.08
CA ASP A 55 8.90 9.10 7.71
C ASP A 55 7.72 10.08 7.65
N ASP A 56 7.01 10.09 6.51
CA ASP A 56 5.82 10.91 6.27
C ASP A 56 4.64 10.02 5.88
N ILE A 57 3.42 10.48 6.15
CA ILE A 57 2.16 9.83 5.75
C ILE A 57 2.18 8.35 6.18
N LEU A 58 2.35 8.12 7.47
CA LEU A 58 2.55 6.78 8.05
C LEU A 58 1.42 5.81 7.73
N GLU A 59 0.23 6.32 7.43
CA GLU A 59 -0.96 5.58 7.02
C GLU A 59 -0.71 4.71 5.79
N GLY A 60 0.17 5.13 4.89
CA GLY A 60 0.57 4.33 3.73
C GLY A 60 1.24 2.99 4.06
N ASN A 61 1.66 2.79 5.32
CA ASN A 61 2.21 1.51 5.80
C ASN A 61 1.16 0.50 6.27
N PHE A 62 -0.03 0.93 6.68
CA PHE A 62 -0.99 0.08 7.38
C PHE A 62 -1.33 -1.20 6.61
N THR A 63 -1.52 -1.08 5.30
CA THR A 63 -1.80 -2.25 4.46
C THR A 63 -0.63 -3.22 4.38
N ALA A 64 0.60 -2.72 4.25
CA ALA A 64 1.79 -3.55 4.14
C ALA A 64 2.21 -4.17 5.48
N GLU A 65 2.00 -3.46 6.58
CA GLU A 65 2.28 -3.89 7.94
C GLU A 65 1.49 -5.14 8.33
N TYR A 66 0.23 -5.24 7.92
CA TYR A 66 -0.62 -6.39 8.17
C TYR A 66 0.03 -7.72 7.78
N TYR A 67 0.77 -7.76 6.68
CA TYR A 67 1.40 -9.00 6.22
C TYR A 67 2.60 -9.47 7.08
N GLN A 68 2.97 -8.69 8.09
CA GLN A 68 3.99 -9.06 9.07
C GLN A 68 3.36 -9.67 10.33
N GLU A 69 2.01 -9.64 10.45
CA GLU A 69 1.32 -10.27 11.56
C GLU A 69 1.46 -11.79 11.49
N THR A 70 1.74 -12.38 12.65
CA THR A 70 1.89 -13.82 12.82
C THR A 70 0.75 -14.46 13.59
N THR A 71 -0.05 -13.64 14.25
CA THR A 71 -1.23 -14.06 15.02
C THR A 71 -2.49 -14.02 14.14
N ARG A 72 -3.50 -14.76 14.55
CA ARG A 72 -4.83 -14.72 13.93
C ARG A 72 -5.77 -13.95 14.83
N HIS A 73 -6.75 -13.30 14.23
CA HIS A 73 -7.66 -12.43 14.92
C HIS A 73 -9.09 -12.95 14.82
N ASP A 74 -9.80 -12.92 15.93
CA ASP A 74 -11.21 -13.32 16.00
C ASP A 74 -12.12 -12.22 15.42
N VAL A 75 -11.71 -10.97 15.56
CA VAL A 75 -12.47 -9.81 15.09
C VAL A 75 -11.64 -9.02 14.09
N LEU A 76 -12.20 -8.73 12.94
CA LEU A 76 -11.66 -7.83 11.93
C LEU A 76 -12.49 -6.56 11.88
N MET A 77 -11.86 -5.41 12.01
CA MET A 77 -12.50 -4.10 11.86
C MET A 77 -12.03 -3.48 10.55
N ILE A 78 -12.95 -2.96 9.75
CA ILE A 78 -12.63 -2.42 8.41
C ILE A 78 -13.30 -1.06 8.25
N GLY A 79 -12.51 -0.08 7.80
CA GLY A 79 -13.01 1.27 7.51
C GLY A 79 -11.90 2.27 7.29
N ASP A 80 -12.23 3.52 7.42
CA ASP A 80 -11.33 4.66 7.27
C ASP A 80 -10.72 5.11 8.61
N CYS A 81 -10.37 6.38 8.75
CA CYS A 81 -9.79 6.97 9.96
C CYS A 81 -10.71 6.82 11.18
N GLU A 82 -12.01 6.83 11.00
CA GLU A 82 -12.96 6.61 12.09
C GLU A 82 -12.78 5.25 12.76
N VAL A 83 -12.21 4.27 12.06
CA VAL A 83 -11.98 2.93 12.62
C VAL A 83 -10.59 2.85 13.25
N TYR A 84 -9.54 3.23 12.55
CA TYR A 84 -8.18 3.00 13.05
C TYR A 84 -7.72 4.01 14.12
N GLU A 85 -8.46 5.11 14.33
CA GLU A 85 -8.21 6.08 15.41
C GLU A 85 -9.08 5.86 16.65
N ASN A 86 -10.27 5.23 16.50
CA ASN A 86 -11.25 5.13 17.59
C ASN A 86 -11.37 3.74 18.22
N PHE A 87 -10.93 2.67 17.57
CA PHE A 87 -10.96 1.33 18.14
C PHE A 87 -9.56 0.91 18.61
N ASP A 88 -9.45 0.44 19.84
CA ASP A 88 -8.19 -0.06 20.40
C ASP A 88 -8.19 -1.58 20.57
N PRO A 89 -7.55 -2.34 19.65
CA PRO A 89 -7.40 -3.78 19.74
C PRO A 89 -6.68 -4.24 21.01
N ILE A 90 -5.74 -3.45 21.53
CA ILE A 90 -4.99 -3.79 22.73
C ILE A 90 -5.87 -3.70 23.97
N TYR A 91 -6.77 -2.70 24.02
CA TYR A 91 -7.77 -2.59 25.07
C TYR A 91 -8.73 -3.78 25.05
N LEU A 92 -9.22 -4.18 23.88
CA LEU A 92 -10.10 -5.33 23.72
C LEU A 92 -9.42 -6.63 24.18
N TRP A 93 -8.16 -6.81 23.84
CA TRP A 93 -7.41 -7.96 24.30
C TRP A 93 -7.20 -7.96 25.83
N LYS A 94 -6.73 -6.85 26.39
CA LYS A 94 -6.42 -6.74 27.85
C LYS A 94 -7.64 -6.93 28.74
N ASN A 95 -8.79 -6.41 28.34
CA ASN A 95 -9.97 -6.39 29.20
C ASN A 95 -10.95 -7.54 28.92
N TYR A 96 -10.98 -8.06 27.68
CA TYR A 96 -11.99 -9.02 27.25
C TYR A 96 -11.40 -10.27 26.62
N GLY A 97 -10.08 -10.34 26.41
CA GLY A 97 -9.43 -11.46 25.74
C GLY A 97 -9.78 -11.56 24.24
N ILE A 98 -10.31 -10.52 23.65
CA ILE A 98 -10.72 -10.48 22.25
C ILE A 98 -9.53 -10.12 21.37
N THR A 99 -9.12 -11.03 20.50
CA THR A 99 -8.11 -10.77 19.48
C THR A 99 -8.73 -10.02 18.30
N SER A 100 -8.20 -8.85 17.97
CA SER A 100 -8.72 -8.05 16.87
C SER A 100 -7.64 -7.36 16.06
N TYR A 101 -7.94 -7.06 14.81
CA TYR A 101 -7.09 -6.29 13.91
C TYR A 101 -7.94 -5.29 13.11
N ILE A 102 -7.34 -4.14 12.80
CA ILE A 102 -7.97 -3.10 11.99
C ILE A 102 -7.32 -3.08 10.60
N ARG A 103 -8.12 -3.28 9.57
CA ARG A 103 -7.76 -3.11 8.15
C ARG A 103 -8.36 -1.81 7.65
N GLY A 104 -7.78 -0.70 8.11
CA GLY A 104 -8.22 0.65 7.78
C GLY A 104 -7.13 1.47 7.10
N ASN A 105 -7.55 2.48 6.34
CA ASN A 105 -6.66 3.46 5.76
C ASN A 105 -7.36 4.81 5.60
N ALA A 106 -6.59 5.89 5.47
CA ALA A 106 -7.14 7.23 5.30
C ALA A 106 -8.09 7.28 4.10
N GLN A 107 -9.31 7.76 4.33
CA GLN A 107 -10.39 7.88 3.33
C GLN A 107 -10.65 6.58 2.55
N GLN A 108 -10.58 5.45 3.22
CA GLN A 108 -10.81 4.14 2.61
C GLN A 108 -12.27 4.01 2.15
N LEU A 109 -12.43 3.73 0.86
CA LEU A 109 -13.74 3.61 0.22
C LEU A 109 -14.37 2.22 0.44
N THR A 110 -15.69 2.14 0.24
CA THR A 110 -16.46 0.90 0.44
C THR A 110 -15.91 -0.29 -0.35
N TRP A 111 -15.62 -0.09 -1.64
CA TRP A 111 -15.06 -1.17 -2.47
C TRP A 111 -13.62 -1.50 -2.10
N GLN A 112 -12.82 -0.55 -1.62
CA GLN A 112 -11.49 -0.82 -1.07
C GLN A 112 -11.61 -1.71 0.18
N SER A 113 -12.55 -1.41 1.06
CA SER A 113 -12.87 -2.23 2.24
C SER A 113 -13.30 -3.66 1.86
N TYR A 114 -14.11 -3.81 0.81
CA TYR A 114 -14.46 -5.12 0.27
C TYR A 114 -13.21 -5.92 -0.19
N TYR A 115 -12.33 -5.30 -0.96
CA TYR A 115 -11.11 -5.97 -1.42
C TYR A 115 -10.10 -6.22 -0.30
N MET A 116 -10.08 -5.36 0.74
CA MET A 116 -9.30 -5.61 1.95
C MET A 116 -9.81 -6.82 2.71
N LEU A 117 -11.13 -7.00 2.81
CA LEU A 117 -11.74 -8.19 3.39
C LEU A 117 -11.39 -9.44 2.56
N GLU A 118 -11.60 -9.39 1.24
CA GLU A 118 -11.25 -10.50 0.33
C GLU A 118 -9.77 -10.89 0.46
N ASP A 119 -8.89 -9.91 0.60
CA ASP A 119 -7.47 -10.15 0.79
C ASP A 119 -7.17 -10.78 2.16
N THR A 120 -7.78 -10.27 3.24
CA THR A 120 -7.62 -10.79 4.60
C THR A 120 -8.06 -12.24 4.71
N LEU A 121 -9.17 -12.61 4.07
CA LEU A 121 -9.71 -13.98 4.10
C LEU A 121 -8.81 -15.04 3.45
N LYS A 122 -7.76 -14.64 2.76
CA LYS A 122 -6.71 -15.55 2.26
C LYS A 122 -5.75 -16.00 3.36
N TYR A 123 -5.61 -15.20 4.41
CA TYR A 123 -4.63 -15.40 5.49
C TYR A 123 -5.28 -15.84 6.79
N GLU A 124 -6.48 -15.33 7.10
CA GLU A 124 -7.19 -15.63 8.33
C GLU A 124 -8.71 -15.69 8.10
N LYS A 125 -9.43 -16.26 9.09
CA LYS A 125 -10.88 -16.38 9.06
C LYS A 125 -11.45 -15.79 10.35
N PRO A 126 -11.68 -14.49 10.41
CA PRO A 126 -12.27 -13.85 11.58
C PRO A 126 -13.67 -14.38 11.84
N LYS A 127 -14.05 -14.46 13.11
CA LYS A 127 -15.41 -14.88 13.53
C LYS A 127 -16.42 -13.73 13.37
N LEU A 128 -15.92 -12.48 13.44
CA LEU A 128 -16.72 -11.27 13.32
C LEU A 128 -15.99 -10.24 12.46
N VAL A 129 -16.74 -9.60 11.58
CA VAL A 129 -16.27 -8.42 10.82
C VAL A 129 -17.12 -7.23 11.23
N VAL A 130 -16.46 -6.18 11.72
CA VAL A 130 -17.06 -4.88 12.03
C VAL A 130 -16.70 -3.94 10.88
N TYR A 131 -17.73 -3.38 10.26
CA TYR A 131 -17.55 -2.53 9.08
C TYR A 131 -18.06 -1.11 9.34
N ASN A 132 -17.25 -0.09 9.03
CA ASN A 132 -17.68 1.30 9.08
C ASN A 132 -18.54 1.62 7.85
N VAL A 133 -19.80 1.92 8.08
CA VAL A 133 -20.77 2.22 7.01
C VAL A 133 -20.71 3.67 6.52
N GLN A 134 -19.97 4.54 7.21
CA GLN A 134 -19.85 5.96 6.81
C GLN A 134 -19.23 6.10 5.41
N ALA A 135 -18.30 5.20 5.04
CA ALA A 135 -17.71 5.17 3.70
C ALA A 135 -18.75 4.97 2.57
N LEU A 136 -19.97 4.50 2.87
CA LEU A 136 -21.06 4.39 1.90
C LEU A 136 -21.57 5.73 1.37
N THR A 137 -21.27 6.83 2.07
CA THR A 137 -21.61 8.19 1.63
C THR A 137 -20.69 8.68 0.51
N HIS A 138 -19.55 8.01 0.28
CA HIS A 138 -18.55 8.39 -0.72
C HIS A 138 -18.65 7.45 -1.93
N GLY A 139 -19.20 7.95 -3.03
CA GLY A 139 -19.45 7.16 -4.25
C GLY A 139 -18.29 7.14 -5.26
N GLU A 140 -17.29 8.02 -5.11
CA GLU A 140 -16.21 8.20 -6.08
C GLU A 140 -14.83 8.31 -5.38
N PRO A 141 -13.74 7.85 -6.04
CA PRO A 141 -12.39 8.07 -5.57
C PRO A 141 -12.08 9.58 -5.53
N GLN A 142 -11.52 10.07 -4.42
CA GLN A 142 -11.26 11.49 -4.26
C GLN A 142 -9.91 11.90 -4.86
N LYS A 143 -8.84 11.16 -4.50
CA LYS A 143 -7.46 11.47 -4.93
C LYS A 143 -6.63 10.19 -5.08
N GLU A 144 -5.71 10.20 -6.04
CA GLU A 144 -4.74 9.14 -6.25
C GLU A 144 -3.96 8.80 -4.98
N GLU A 145 -3.57 9.80 -4.19
CA GLU A 145 -2.77 9.63 -2.98
C GLU A 145 -3.44 8.69 -1.98
N TYR A 146 -4.73 8.84 -1.71
CA TYR A 146 -5.48 7.94 -0.81
C TYR A 146 -5.62 6.53 -1.38
N ASN A 147 -5.85 6.40 -2.69
CA ASN A 147 -5.84 5.10 -3.35
C ASN A 147 -4.49 4.40 -3.18
N ARG A 148 -3.39 5.14 -3.35
CA ARG A 148 -2.04 4.62 -3.22
C ARG A 148 -1.73 4.18 -1.79
N MET A 149 -2.12 4.95 -0.76
CA MET A 149 -1.94 4.55 0.64
C MET A 149 -2.60 3.20 0.92
N THR A 150 -3.81 2.99 0.41
CA THR A 150 -4.54 1.74 0.61
C THR A 150 -3.97 0.59 -0.23
N LEU A 151 -3.68 0.83 -1.51
CA LEU A 151 -3.45 -0.23 -2.49
C LEU A 151 -1.98 -0.58 -2.70
N ASP A 152 -1.05 0.38 -2.57
CA ASP A 152 0.38 0.12 -2.84
C ASP A 152 0.94 -0.95 -1.91
N GLY A 153 0.50 -0.96 -0.64
CA GLY A 153 0.89 -1.96 0.35
C GLY A 153 0.34 -3.37 0.13
N MET A 154 -0.69 -3.56 -0.70
CA MET A 154 -1.25 -4.88 -0.97
C MET A 154 -0.28 -5.77 -1.74
N LYS A 155 -0.25 -7.07 -1.40
CA LYS A 155 0.48 -8.07 -2.20
C LYS A 155 -0.19 -8.27 -3.56
N TRP A 156 0.62 -8.39 -4.62
CA TRP A 156 0.11 -8.61 -5.97
C TRP A 156 -0.73 -9.88 -6.05
N SER A 157 -1.96 -9.72 -6.52
CA SER A 157 -2.96 -10.78 -6.66
C SER A 157 -4.11 -10.30 -7.55
N LYS A 158 -5.02 -11.20 -7.93
CA LYS A 158 -6.26 -10.83 -8.64
C LYS A 158 -7.09 -9.81 -7.84
N THR A 159 -7.12 -9.97 -6.51
CA THR A 159 -7.81 -9.04 -5.60
C THR A 159 -7.22 -7.63 -5.69
N LYS A 160 -5.88 -7.49 -5.62
CA LYS A 160 -5.22 -6.19 -5.80
C LYS A 160 -5.50 -5.59 -7.17
N TRP A 161 -5.43 -6.39 -8.24
CA TRP A 161 -5.74 -5.93 -9.59
C TRP A 161 -7.16 -5.34 -9.67
N ASN A 162 -8.14 -6.07 -9.14
CA ASN A 162 -9.53 -5.63 -9.12
C ASN A 162 -9.72 -4.38 -8.24
N ALA A 163 -9.06 -4.33 -7.08
CA ALA A 163 -9.09 -3.18 -6.18
C ALA A 163 -8.56 -1.90 -6.86
N ILE A 164 -7.45 -2.00 -7.60
CA ILE A 164 -6.89 -0.88 -8.36
C ILE A 164 -7.89 -0.43 -9.43
N ASN A 165 -8.41 -1.36 -10.25
CA ASN A 165 -9.36 -1.01 -11.30
C ASN A 165 -10.62 -0.31 -10.78
N ALA A 166 -11.11 -0.72 -9.59
CA ALA A 166 -12.29 -0.12 -8.97
C ALA A 166 -12.00 1.26 -8.36
N SER A 167 -10.73 1.57 -8.07
CA SER A 167 -10.34 2.74 -7.28
C SER A 167 -9.66 3.85 -8.09
N MET A 168 -9.18 3.55 -9.30
CA MET A 168 -8.45 4.54 -10.11
C MET A 168 -9.26 5.81 -10.36
N CYS A 169 -8.68 6.95 -10.05
CA CYS A 169 -9.20 8.26 -10.42
C CYS A 169 -9.02 8.53 -11.92
N LYS A 170 -9.72 9.53 -12.42
CA LYS A 170 -9.55 10.00 -13.79
C LYS A 170 -8.10 10.48 -14.00
N GLY A 171 -7.41 9.86 -14.97
CA GLY A 171 -6.01 10.16 -15.29
C GLY A 171 -5.00 9.20 -14.68
N GLU A 172 -5.38 8.35 -13.74
CA GLU A 172 -4.52 7.25 -13.27
C GLU A 172 -4.42 6.12 -14.31
N ASN A 173 -3.31 5.39 -14.28
CA ASN A 173 -3.07 4.28 -15.20
C ASN A 173 -2.63 3.04 -14.42
N MET A 174 -3.17 1.88 -14.78
CA MET A 174 -2.76 0.58 -14.22
C MET A 174 -1.25 0.34 -14.32
N LEU A 175 -0.61 0.82 -15.39
CA LEU A 175 0.84 0.68 -15.58
C LEU A 175 1.64 1.38 -14.49
N ASP A 176 1.15 2.47 -13.92
CA ASP A 176 1.81 3.19 -12.83
C ASP A 176 1.79 2.40 -11.51
N TYR A 177 0.82 1.51 -11.35
CA TYR A 177 0.77 0.56 -10.24
C TYR A 177 1.67 -0.65 -10.45
N ILE A 178 1.76 -1.16 -11.71
CA ILE A 178 2.64 -2.28 -12.05
C ILE A 178 4.10 -1.85 -12.05
N PHE A 179 4.36 -0.65 -12.56
CA PHE A 179 5.69 -0.08 -12.70
C PHE A 179 5.79 1.23 -11.89
N PRO A 180 6.00 1.14 -10.57
CA PRO A 180 6.10 2.31 -9.69
C PRO A 180 7.07 3.40 -10.16
N ILE A 181 8.10 3.04 -10.93
CA ILE A 181 9.05 3.99 -11.50
C ILE A 181 8.38 5.03 -12.41
N LEU A 182 7.30 4.66 -13.11
CA LEU A 182 6.58 5.59 -13.98
C LEU A 182 5.98 6.75 -13.18
N ARG A 183 5.48 6.47 -11.99
CA ARG A 183 4.87 7.45 -11.09
C ARG A 183 5.88 8.14 -10.17
N TYR A 184 6.86 7.39 -9.68
CA TYR A 184 7.78 7.82 -8.63
C TYR A 184 9.21 8.06 -9.08
N HIS A 185 9.48 8.19 -10.40
CA HIS A 185 10.83 8.38 -10.94
C HIS A 185 11.55 9.61 -10.34
N SER A 186 10.83 10.69 -10.03
CA SER A 186 11.39 11.89 -9.41
C SER A 186 12.02 11.63 -8.04
N ARG A 187 11.57 10.58 -7.32
CA ARG A 187 12.12 10.21 -6.01
C ARG A 187 13.57 9.71 -6.07
N ILE A 188 14.10 9.39 -7.26
CA ILE A 188 15.51 8.96 -7.39
C ILE A 188 16.47 10.01 -6.80
N THR A 189 16.14 11.29 -6.88
CA THR A 189 16.96 12.38 -6.35
C THR A 189 16.72 12.68 -4.87
N SER A 190 15.69 12.12 -4.26
CA SER A 190 15.26 12.35 -2.87
C SER A 190 15.15 11.07 -2.05
N LEU A 191 15.91 10.04 -2.41
CA LEU A 191 15.94 8.79 -1.65
C LEU A 191 16.53 9.04 -0.25
N SER A 192 15.85 8.47 0.75
CA SER A 192 16.24 8.59 2.16
C SER A 192 16.80 7.28 2.69
N ARG A 193 17.34 7.32 3.91
CA ARG A 193 17.81 6.11 4.60
C ARG A 193 16.67 5.11 4.84
N SER A 194 15.47 5.58 5.07
CA SER A 194 14.28 4.75 5.27
C SER A 194 13.92 3.94 4.03
N ASP A 195 14.15 4.47 2.81
CA ASP A 195 13.94 3.72 1.57
C ASP A 195 14.81 2.45 1.49
N LEU A 196 16.01 2.49 2.05
CA LEU A 196 16.91 1.34 2.14
C LEU A 196 16.54 0.44 3.32
N THR A 197 16.27 1.01 4.50
CA THR A 197 15.96 0.26 5.71
C THR A 197 14.69 -0.57 5.53
N TYR A 198 13.65 0.02 4.92
CA TYR A 198 12.37 -0.64 4.68
C TYR A 198 12.21 -1.16 3.24
N PHE A 199 13.34 -1.50 2.60
CA PHE A 199 13.33 -2.03 1.24
C PHE A 199 12.55 -3.35 1.12
N ALA A 200 12.71 -4.25 2.07
CA ALA A 200 12.13 -5.59 2.05
C ALA A 200 10.88 -5.74 2.95
N SER A 201 10.71 -4.86 3.95
CA SER A 201 9.62 -4.93 4.93
C SER A 201 8.96 -3.57 5.11
N ALA A 202 7.71 -3.55 5.56
CA ALA A 202 7.08 -2.30 5.99
C ALA A 202 7.55 -1.90 7.40
N ARG A 203 7.55 -0.61 7.71
CA ARG A 203 7.69 -0.13 9.08
C ARG A 203 6.43 -0.51 9.86
N LYS A 204 6.58 -1.05 11.06
CA LYS A 204 5.45 -1.25 11.97
C LYS A 204 5.16 0.08 12.67
N VAL A 205 3.99 0.64 12.42
CA VAL A 205 3.57 1.96 12.89
C VAL A 205 2.30 1.90 13.74
N THR A 206 1.54 0.79 13.65
CA THR A 206 0.28 0.61 14.35
C THR A 206 0.37 -0.45 15.45
N HIS A 207 -0.64 -0.48 16.30
CA HIS A 207 -0.90 -1.54 17.27
C HIS A 207 -2.10 -2.37 16.80
N ASN A 208 -1.84 -3.44 16.04
CA ASN A 208 -2.88 -4.26 15.39
C ASN A 208 -3.82 -3.42 14.50
N GLY A 209 -3.25 -2.49 13.74
CA GLY A 209 -3.99 -1.57 12.88
C GLY A 209 -4.54 -0.32 13.59
N TYR A 210 -4.44 -0.21 14.91
CA TYR A 210 -4.77 1.01 15.66
C TYR A 210 -3.63 2.01 15.57
N TYR A 211 -3.93 3.20 15.10
CA TYR A 211 -2.98 4.29 15.01
C TYR A 211 -3.27 5.35 16.06
N MET A 212 -2.45 5.33 17.13
CA MET A 212 -2.56 6.33 18.20
C MET A 212 -2.00 7.67 17.74
N ARG A 213 -2.87 8.65 17.53
CA ARG A 213 -2.50 10.03 17.29
C ARG A 213 -2.53 10.81 18.60
N ILE A 214 -1.47 11.57 18.83
CA ILE A 214 -1.35 12.50 19.95
C ILE A 214 -1.08 13.87 19.33
N ASP A 215 -2.12 14.46 18.77
CA ASP A 215 -2.04 15.81 18.23
C ASP A 215 -2.35 16.80 19.36
N VAL A 216 -1.35 17.59 19.73
CA VAL A 216 -1.54 18.69 20.67
C VAL A 216 -1.73 19.96 19.86
N LEU A 217 -2.98 20.41 19.78
CA LEU A 217 -3.30 21.72 19.25
C LEU A 217 -3.36 22.69 20.46
N PRO A 218 -2.40 23.64 20.57
CA PRO A 218 -2.52 24.67 21.58
C PRO A 218 -3.83 25.44 21.34
N ALA A 219 -4.66 25.55 22.37
CA ALA A 219 -5.84 26.42 22.29
C ALA A 219 -5.40 27.85 21.98
N SER A 220 -6.04 28.50 21.02
CA SER A 220 -5.81 29.92 20.77
C SER A 220 -6.43 30.75 21.91
N GLU A 221 -5.96 31.98 22.08
CA GLU A 221 -6.53 32.89 23.07
C GLU A 221 -8.03 33.12 22.82
N SER A 222 -8.48 33.09 21.58
CA SER A 222 -9.88 33.15 21.19
C SER A 222 -10.69 31.92 21.62
N ASP A 223 -10.09 30.73 21.58
CA ASP A 223 -10.76 29.49 21.99
C ASP A 223 -10.94 29.42 23.51
N VAL A 224 -10.04 30.03 24.27
CA VAL A 224 -10.13 30.13 25.73
C VAL A 224 -11.15 31.19 26.14
N ALA A 225 -11.30 32.27 25.35
CA ALA A 225 -12.24 33.35 25.62
C ALA A 225 -13.71 32.99 25.32
N ASP A 226 -13.96 32.01 24.42
CA ASP A 226 -15.30 31.52 24.09
C ASP A 226 -15.47 30.05 24.45
N PRO A 227 -15.90 29.73 25.68
CA PRO A 227 -16.10 28.35 26.10
C PRO A 227 -17.27 27.63 25.43
N THR A 228 -17.93 28.22 24.44
CA THR A 228 -19.04 27.59 23.69
C THR A 228 -18.59 26.37 22.89
N TRP A 229 -17.29 26.22 22.61
CA TRP A 229 -16.74 25.01 22.00
C TRP A 229 -16.93 23.75 22.90
N LEU A 230 -16.98 23.92 24.21
CA LEU A 230 -17.29 22.84 25.17
C LEU A 230 -18.77 22.39 25.09
N LEU A 231 -19.63 23.20 24.53
CA LEU A 231 -21.07 22.94 24.42
C LEU A 231 -21.50 22.36 23.06
N GLY A 232 -20.52 21.95 22.24
CA GLY A 232 -20.78 21.29 20.97
C GLY A 232 -21.46 22.21 19.95
N LYS A 233 -20.83 23.34 19.61
CA LYS A 233 -21.25 24.09 18.44
C LYS A 233 -21.25 23.15 17.25
N GLN A 234 -22.42 22.94 16.64
CA GLN A 234 -22.49 22.35 15.30
C GLN A 234 -21.59 23.17 14.39
N ASN A 235 -20.51 22.58 13.95
CA ASN A 235 -19.59 23.22 13.03
C ASN A 235 -20.35 23.53 11.75
N SER A 236 -20.49 24.79 11.43
CA SER A 236 -20.76 25.19 10.05
C SER A 236 -19.56 24.69 9.23
N THR A 237 -19.79 23.74 8.39
CA THR A 237 -18.83 23.20 7.42
C THR A 237 -18.45 24.34 6.49
N LYS A 238 -17.29 24.95 6.73
CA LYS A 238 -16.67 25.79 5.70
C LYS A 238 -16.10 24.86 4.65
N ASN A 239 -16.59 25.00 3.41
CA ASN A 239 -15.95 24.34 2.27
C ASN A 239 -14.54 24.90 2.11
N SER A 240 -13.67 24.12 1.49
CA SER A 240 -12.29 24.50 1.12
C SER A 240 -12.18 25.75 0.23
N ALA A 241 -13.29 26.44 -0.11
CA ALA A 241 -13.36 27.68 -0.85
C ALA A 241 -13.72 28.92 0.00
N GLY A 242 -13.95 28.80 1.31
CA GLY A 242 -14.14 29.93 2.19
C GLY A 242 -15.48 30.66 2.07
N GLU A 243 -16.48 30.08 1.42
CA GLU A 243 -17.81 30.68 1.30
C GLU A 243 -18.76 30.17 2.39
N ASP A 244 -19.41 31.11 3.08
CA ASP A 244 -20.42 30.88 4.11
C ASP A 244 -21.73 30.40 3.47
N MET A 245 -22.14 29.18 3.72
CA MET A 245 -23.46 28.64 3.34
C MET A 245 -24.51 28.96 4.41
N SER A 246 -24.59 30.18 4.89
CA SER A 246 -25.71 30.66 5.70
C SER A 246 -26.56 31.64 4.90
N GLY A 247 -27.39 31.10 4.03
CA GLY A 247 -28.24 31.98 3.24
C GLY A 247 -29.16 31.25 2.28
N ALA A 248 -30.05 30.44 2.81
CA ALA A 248 -31.27 30.09 2.10
C ALA A 248 -32.25 29.45 3.07
N ASP A 249 -33.11 30.26 3.68
CA ASP A 249 -34.49 29.89 4.00
C ASP A 249 -35.19 31.08 4.67
N THR A 250 -35.61 32.03 3.88
CA THR A 250 -36.79 32.85 4.18
C THR A 250 -37.30 33.47 2.87
N ALA A 251 -38.24 32.76 2.19
CA ALA A 251 -39.25 33.25 1.31
C ALA A 251 -40.11 32.06 0.90
N GLY A 252 -41.40 32.02 1.08
CA GLY A 252 -42.41 33.00 1.36
C GLY A 252 -43.72 32.27 1.61
N GLU A 253 -44.44 32.78 2.55
CA GLU A 253 -45.90 32.66 2.55
C GLU A 253 -46.46 33.87 1.76
N GLU A 254 -47.18 33.55 0.71
CA GLU A 254 -48.43 34.24 0.28
C GLU A 254 -49.11 33.35 -0.76
#